data_cf43a4105e96ed559db36f3635d4db4c
#
_entry.id   cf43a4105e96ed559db36f3635d4db4c
#
_cell.length_a   1.000
_cell.length_b   1.000
_cell.length_c   1.000
_cell.angle_alpha   90.00
_cell.angle_beta   90.00
_cell.angle_gamma   90.00
#
_symmetry.space_group_name_H-M   'P 1'
#
loop_
_entity.id
_entity.type
_entity.pdbx_description
1 polymer ?
#
loop_
_entity_poly.entity_id
_entity_poly.type
_entity_poly.pdbx_seq_one_letter_code
_entity_poly.pdbx_strand_id
1 'polypeptide(L)'
;MPTPSPSPRLGRRGFLALAGGTLLAAAGCAPQTTNAAHSEPAGELPTGPPPAGTSLAVAVRTSQIQLAASGLDKNLPFKVSSWINLNAGPDIIQGFRARSIDVASNAGIPPIQAEAIGVKARIVAVQERHHPTYTFATAPASSIRTAEDFKGKKIAFSQGQAQGVVVLRALKKAGLANSDVQLVALPSTQFLTALQSKQVDVAPLGEPTLTKYLTQYGKDGARGVPTDVVDLLTVLWAPLEVLNDPAKAAAVRSYVTLWAQGVAWAWDNSDQWIDAYYVKDQGVSAADGRRIVDSLAKPRFPANWDNAIAWEQETADLMAEGGFVPKLDVKTLFDRRFEGLAAAAVPAGFRAGA
;
A
#
# COMPACT_ATOMS: atom_id res chain seq x y z
N MET A 1 -28.23 -50.83 29.15
CA MET A 1 -28.61 -49.52 29.71
C MET A 1 -28.07 -49.40 31.10
N PRO A 2 -27.15 -48.50 31.34
CA PRO A 2 -27.04 -47.91 32.69
C PRO A 2 -27.16 -46.38 32.59
N THR A 3 -27.78 -45.81 33.58
CA THR A 3 -28.20 -44.44 33.83
C THR A 3 -27.02 -43.54 34.20
N PRO A 4 -27.07 -42.22 33.88
CA PRO A 4 -26.01 -41.27 34.24
C PRO A 4 -26.16 -40.72 35.65
N SER A 5 -25.02 -40.54 36.33
CA SER A 5 -24.91 -39.89 37.65
C SER A 5 -24.79 -38.36 37.52
N PRO A 6 -25.26 -37.60 38.52
CA PRO A 6 -25.28 -36.14 38.49
C PRO A 6 -24.01 -35.52 39.08
N SER A 7 -23.56 -34.40 38.46
CA SER A 7 -22.46 -33.56 38.91
C SER A 7 -22.86 -32.65 40.10
N PRO A 8 -21.97 -32.34 41.06
CA PRO A 8 -22.29 -31.45 42.18
C PRO A 8 -22.12 -29.96 41.81
N ARG A 9 -23.13 -29.19 42.17
CA ARG A 9 -23.14 -27.73 42.19
C ARG A 9 -22.37 -27.22 43.42
N LEU A 10 -21.36 -26.42 43.24
CA LEU A 10 -20.69 -25.67 44.32
C LEU A 10 -21.34 -24.28 44.44
N GLY A 11 -21.90 -24.04 45.62
CA GLY A 11 -22.62 -22.83 46.00
C GLY A 11 -21.68 -21.68 46.37
N ARG A 12 -22.19 -20.48 46.08
CA ARG A 12 -21.70 -19.21 46.66
C ARG A 12 -22.00 -19.20 48.16
N ARG A 13 -20.99 -18.90 49.02
CA ARG A 13 -21.11 -18.06 50.22
C ARG A 13 -19.87 -18.21 51.11
N GLY A 14 -19.32 -17.05 51.50
CA GLY A 14 -18.65 -16.88 52.78
C GLY A 14 -17.13 -16.73 52.69
N PHE A 15 -16.67 -15.48 52.78
CA PHE A 15 -15.67 -15.10 53.78
C PHE A 15 -15.67 -13.56 53.96
N LEU A 16 -16.19 -13.16 55.12
CA LEU A 16 -16.06 -11.82 55.68
C LEU A 16 -14.93 -11.82 56.72
N ALA A 17 -14.20 -10.71 56.74
CA ALA A 17 -13.50 -10.08 57.87
C ALA A 17 -12.09 -10.59 58.20
N LEU A 18 -11.13 -9.69 57.99
CA LEU A 18 -10.27 -9.20 59.07
C LEU A 18 -9.74 -7.80 58.71
N ALA A 19 -10.05 -6.84 59.59
CA ALA A 19 -9.55 -5.49 59.55
C ALA A 19 -8.10 -5.42 60.06
N GLY A 20 -7.23 -4.65 59.37
CA GLY A 20 -5.88 -4.31 59.81
C GLY A 20 -5.43 -3.06 59.09
N GLY A 21 -5.52 -1.90 59.72
CA GLY A 21 -5.15 -0.61 59.14
C GLY A 21 -3.64 -0.44 58.99
N THR A 22 -3.27 0.15 57.89
CA THR A 22 -2.02 0.95 57.74
C THR A 22 -2.27 2.07 56.76
N LEU A 23 -2.18 3.30 57.28
CA LEU A 23 -2.10 4.53 56.47
C LEU A 23 -0.86 4.45 55.57
N LEU A 24 -1.05 4.51 54.28
CA LEU A 24 0.01 4.80 53.34
C LEU A 24 -0.47 5.89 52.36
N ALA A 25 0.42 6.88 52.24
CA ALA A 25 0.28 8.12 51.50
C ALA A 25 -0.30 7.93 50.11
N ALA A 26 -1.28 8.75 49.77
CA ALA A 26 -1.77 8.94 48.41
C ALA A 26 -0.68 9.64 47.60
N ALA A 27 0.17 8.86 46.93
CA ALA A 27 0.93 9.34 45.77
C ALA A 27 -0.02 9.35 44.58
N GLY A 28 -0.36 10.53 44.09
CA GLY A 28 -1.22 10.73 42.92
C GLY A 28 -0.65 10.02 41.71
N CYS A 29 -1.28 8.95 41.26
CA CYS A 29 -1.12 8.44 39.91
C CYS A 29 -1.87 9.40 38.97
N ALA A 30 -1.16 10.44 38.50
CA ALA A 30 -1.55 11.07 37.24
C ALA A 30 -1.55 9.99 36.16
N PRO A 31 -2.55 9.91 35.26
CA PRO A 31 -2.47 9.04 34.12
C PRO A 31 -1.24 9.52 33.32
N GLN A 32 -0.17 8.71 33.32
CA GLN A 32 0.87 8.85 32.32
C GLN A 32 0.20 8.60 30.97
N THR A 33 -0.09 9.69 30.27
CA THR A 33 -0.19 9.64 28.82
C THR A 33 1.16 9.12 28.35
N THR A 34 1.22 7.81 28.11
CA THR A 34 2.30 7.23 27.33
C THR A 34 2.19 7.86 25.95
N ASN A 35 2.86 9.00 25.75
CA ASN A 35 3.33 9.37 24.45
C ASN A 35 4.11 8.15 23.98
N ALA A 36 3.49 7.34 23.13
CA ALA A 36 4.21 6.34 22.36
C ALA A 36 5.24 7.15 21.57
N ALA A 37 6.46 7.20 22.10
CA ALA A 37 7.57 7.84 21.42
C ALA A 37 7.58 7.23 20.02
N HIS A 38 7.37 8.04 19.00
CA HIS A 38 7.54 7.63 17.61
C HIS A 38 8.98 7.17 17.51
N SER A 39 9.17 5.84 17.44
CA SER A 39 10.52 5.27 17.38
C SER A 39 11.09 5.67 16.02
N GLU A 40 12.03 6.59 16.03
CA GLU A 40 12.80 6.94 14.84
C GLU A 40 13.75 5.78 14.51
N PRO A 41 14.10 5.58 13.22
CA PRO A 41 15.14 4.63 12.86
C PRO A 41 16.44 4.99 13.57
N ALA A 42 17.07 3.98 14.22
CA ALA A 42 18.27 4.21 15.02
C ALA A 42 19.53 4.36 14.14
N GLY A 43 20.35 5.37 14.43
CA GLY A 43 21.69 5.54 13.85
C GLY A 43 21.72 6.03 12.41
N GLU A 44 22.94 6.09 11.85
CA GLU A 44 23.17 6.47 10.45
C GLU A 44 22.90 5.30 9.51
N LEU A 45 22.50 5.62 8.27
CA LEU A 45 22.35 4.62 7.21
C LEU A 45 23.74 4.11 6.79
N PRO A 46 24.00 2.79 6.83
CA PRO A 46 25.29 2.25 6.38
C PRO A 46 25.59 2.62 4.92
N THR A 47 26.77 3.13 4.64
CA THR A 47 27.20 3.57 3.30
C THR A 47 27.87 2.46 2.50
N GLY A 48 28.42 1.44 3.17
CA GLY A 48 29.06 0.28 2.54
C GLY A 48 28.06 -0.74 1.97
N PRO A 49 28.56 -1.78 1.26
CA PRO A 49 27.74 -2.90 0.84
C PRO A 49 27.24 -3.70 2.06
N PRO A 50 26.12 -4.40 1.93
CA PRO A 50 25.66 -5.28 3.00
C PRO A 50 26.68 -6.40 3.28
N PRO A 51 26.86 -6.83 4.53
CA PRO A 51 27.73 -7.95 4.87
C PRO A 51 27.37 -9.22 4.09
N ALA A 52 28.37 -10.07 3.82
CA ALA A 52 28.14 -11.35 3.15
C ALA A 52 27.12 -12.20 3.91
N GLY A 53 26.22 -12.83 3.18
CA GLY A 53 25.13 -13.64 3.76
C GLY A 53 23.86 -12.85 4.13
N THR A 54 23.87 -11.52 4.07
CA THR A 54 22.66 -10.72 4.27
C THR A 54 21.57 -11.10 3.25
N SER A 55 20.33 -11.20 3.72
CA SER A 55 19.20 -11.54 2.87
C SER A 55 17.97 -10.68 3.16
N LEU A 56 17.13 -10.48 2.14
CA LEU A 56 15.83 -9.80 2.23
C LEU A 56 14.72 -10.69 1.65
N ALA A 57 13.58 -10.73 2.32
CA ALA A 57 12.31 -11.20 1.78
C ALA A 57 11.58 -10.01 1.12
N VAL A 58 11.34 -10.08 -0.18
CA VAL A 58 10.89 -8.94 -0.99
C VAL A 58 9.48 -9.17 -1.53
N ALA A 59 8.56 -8.27 -1.25
CA ALA A 59 7.19 -8.28 -1.78
C ALA A 59 7.00 -7.18 -2.83
N VAL A 60 7.70 -7.31 -3.98
CA VAL A 60 7.61 -6.40 -5.13
C VAL A 60 7.70 -7.21 -6.42
N ARG A 61 6.55 -7.74 -6.89
CA ARG A 61 6.50 -8.60 -8.08
C ARG A 61 7.07 -7.95 -9.33
N THR A 62 6.73 -6.69 -9.58
CA THR A 62 7.23 -5.95 -10.74
C THR A 62 8.75 -5.83 -10.71
N SER A 63 9.35 -5.58 -9.53
CA SER A 63 10.80 -5.50 -9.39
C SER A 63 11.48 -6.83 -9.69
N GLN A 64 10.92 -7.96 -9.25
CA GLN A 64 11.45 -9.27 -9.59
C GLN A 64 11.58 -9.45 -11.12
N ILE A 65 10.52 -9.08 -11.85
CA ILE A 65 10.49 -9.23 -13.32
C ILE A 65 11.43 -8.21 -13.99
N GLN A 66 11.45 -6.96 -13.51
CA GLN A 66 12.33 -5.91 -14.02
C GLN A 66 13.81 -6.28 -13.87
N LEU A 67 14.20 -6.73 -12.68
CA LEU A 67 15.59 -7.12 -12.42
C LEU A 67 16.01 -8.34 -13.25
N ALA A 68 15.15 -9.35 -13.36
CA ALA A 68 15.41 -10.54 -14.17
C ALA A 68 15.53 -10.20 -15.67
N ALA A 69 14.59 -9.40 -16.21
CA ALA A 69 14.57 -9.04 -17.62
C ALA A 69 15.73 -8.10 -18.02
N SER A 70 16.14 -7.21 -17.10
CA SER A 70 17.28 -6.32 -17.29
C SER A 70 18.64 -6.97 -17.04
N GLY A 71 18.68 -8.12 -16.35
CA GLY A 71 19.90 -8.77 -15.89
C GLY A 71 20.54 -8.10 -14.65
N LEU A 72 19.88 -7.12 -14.04
CA LEU A 72 20.34 -6.47 -12.81
C LEU A 72 20.36 -7.41 -11.60
N ASP A 73 19.56 -8.49 -11.63
CA ASP A 73 19.51 -9.52 -10.59
C ASP A 73 20.85 -10.24 -10.40
N LYS A 74 21.68 -10.30 -11.43
CA LYS A 74 23.03 -10.92 -11.38
C LYS A 74 24.02 -10.17 -10.50
N ASN A 75 23.75 -8.90 -10.20
CA ASN A 75 24.62 -8.00 -9.47
C ASN A 75 24.07 -7.61 -8.09
N LEU A 76 23.15 -8.41 -7.54
CA LEU A 76 22.61 -8.16 -6.21
C LEU A 76 23.70 -8.33 -5.14
N PRO A 77 24.00 -7.29 -4.33
CA PRO A 77 25.01 -7.40 -3.27
C PRO A 77 24.50 -8.12 -2.01
N PHE A 78 23.28 -8.67 -2.06
CA PHE A 78 22.61 -9.44 -1.00
C PHE A 78 21.78 -10.57 -1.63
N LYS A 79 21.36 -11.52 -0.80
CA LYS A 79 20.49 -12.63 -1.26
C LYS A 79 19.02 -12.20 -1.13
N VAL A 80 18.19 -12.44 -2.15
CA VAL A 80 16.74 -12.45 -1.98
C VAL A 80 16.33 -13.82 -1.46
N SER A 81 15.91 -13.89 -0.20
CA SER A 81 15.50 -15.16 0.43
C SER A 81 14.18 -15.67 -0.14
N SER A 82 13.27 -14.75 -0.49
CA SER A 82 12.01 -15.06 -1.15
C SER A 82 11.48 -13.85 -1.92
N TRP A 83 10.90 -14.12 -3.09
CA TRP A 83 10.04 -13.18 -3.80
C TRP A 83 8.59 -13.50 -3.47
N ILE A 84 7.90 -12.55 -2.85
CA ILE A 84 6.54 -12.73 -2.35
C ILE A 84 5.57 -11.98 -3.26
N ASN A 85 4.58 -12.69 -3.81
CA ASN A 85 3.59 -12.07 -4.69
C ASN A 85 2.38 -11.62 -3.88
N LEU A 86 2.52 -10.51 -3.16
CA LEU A 86 1.45 -9.81 -2.46
C LEU A 86 1.39 -8.37 -2.97
N ASN A 87 0.19 -7.92 -3.33
CA ASN A 87 -0.03 -6.58 -3.88
C ASN A 87 -0.99 -5.75 -3.02
N ALA A 88 -1.78 -6.38 -2.17
CA ALA A 88 -2.74 -5.69 -1.32
C ALA A 88 -2.06 -5.16 -0.04
N GLY A 89 -2.27 -3.88 0.28
CA GLY A 89 -1.69 -3.25 1.47
C GLY A 89 -1.97 -4.00 2.78
N PRO A 90 -3.21 -4.44 3.05
CA PRO A 90 -3.53 -5.23 4.24
C PRO A 90 -2.72 -6.53 4.36
N ASP A 91 -2.48 -7.23 3.24
CA ASP A 91 -1.70 -8.49 3.23
C ASP A 91 -0.22 -8.21 3.52
N ILE A 92 0.33 -7.12 2.97
CA ILE A 92 1.70 -6.67 3.27
C ILE A 92 1.84 -6.32 4.76
N ILE A 93 0.87 -5.61 5.34
CA ILE A 93 0.86 -5.27 6.77
C ILE A 93 0.87 -6.54 7.63
N GLN A 94 0.12 -7.58 7.26
CA GLN A 94 0.17 -8.87 7.95
C GLN A 94 1.53 -9.56 7.77
N GLY A 95 2.11 -9.48 6.58
CA GLY A 95 3.46 -9.99 6.31
C GLY A 95 4.53 -9.32 7.17
N PHE A 96 4.43 -8.00 7.38
CA PHE A 96 5.32 -7.27 8.29
C PHE A 96 5.14 -7.72 9.75
N ARG A 97 3.89 -7.84 10.23
CA ARG A 97 3.62 -8.37 11.58
C ARG A 97 4.17 -9.78 11.78
N ALA A 98 4.06 -10.62 10.77
CA ALA A 98 4.58 -11.99 10.79
C ALA A 98 6.10 -12.07 10.55
N ARG A 99 6.79 -10.96 10.30
CA ARG A 99 8.22 -10.90 9.95
C ARG A 99 8.58 -11.76 8.73
N SER A 100 7.63 -11.94 7.83
CA SER A 100 7.82 -12.72 6.59
C SER A 100 8.21 -11.85 5.40
N ILE A 101 8.15 -10.53 5.53
CA ILE A 101 8.50 -9.54 4.51
C ILE A 101 9.46 -8.52 5.13
N ASP A 102 10.57 -8.24 4.45
CA ASP A 102 11.53 -7.21 4.85
C ASP A 102 11.31 -5.89 4.12
N VAL A 103 10.86 -5.95 2.86
CA VAL A 103 10.58 -4.74 2.06
C VAL A 103 9.44 -5.01 1.08
N ALA A 104 8.57 -4.01 0.91
CA ALA A 104 7.43 -4.07 0.00
C ALA A 104 7.29 -2.78 -0.81
N SER A 105 6.48 -2.83 -1.89
CA SER A 105 6.07 -1.64 -2.64
C SER A 105 4.56 -1.56 -2.71
N ASN A 106 4.04 -0.37 -2.46
CA ASN A 106 2.63 -0.03 -2.57
C ASN A 106 2.46 1.45 -2.96
N ALA A 107 1.20 1.89 -3.09
CA ALA A 107 0.84 3.30 -2.98
C ALA A 107 1.14 3.86 -1.57
N GLY A 108 0.97 5.17 -1.35
CA GLY A 108 1.21 5.81 -0.05
C GLY A 108 0.27 5.34 1.07
N ILE A 109 -0.94 4.93 0.75
CA ILE A 109 -2.00 4.63 1.72
C ILE A 109 -1.69 3.48 2.70
N PRO A 110 -1.11 2.33 2.30
CA PRO A 110 -0.77 1.27 3.23
C PRO A 110 0.16 1.67 4.37
N PRO A 111 1.20 2.51 4.20
CA PRO A 111 1.98 3.06 5.31
C PRO A 111 1.14 3.88 6.32
N ILE A 112 0.20 4.73 5.86
CA ILE A 112 -0.74 5.47 6.71
C ILE A 112 -1.58 4.48 7.54
N GLN A 113 -2.15 3.47 6.88
CA GLN A 113 -2.97 2.46 7.53
C GLN A 113 -2.16 1.63 8.54
N ALA A 114 -0.92 1.28 8.21
CA ALA A 114 -0.02 0.53 9.10
C ALA A 114 0.26 1.32 10.39
N GLU A 115 0.60 2.61 10.28
CA GLU A 115 0.83 3.48 11.43
C GLU A 115 -0.42 3.63 12.28
N ALA A 116 -1.61 3.83 11.65
CA ALA A 116 -2.89 3.95 12.35
C ALA A 116 -3.23 2.73 13.22
N ILE A 117 -2.76 1.54 12.84
CA ILE A 117 -2.98 0.29 13.59
C ILE A 117 -1.75 -0.20 14.36
N GLY A 118 -0.73 0.67 14.53
CA GLY A 118 0.44 0.43 15.35
C GLY A 118 1.53 -0.45 14.74
N VAL A 119 1.51 -0.69 13.42
CA VAL A 119 2.59 -1.38 12.69
C VAL A 119 3.66 -0.37 12.30
N LYS A 120 4.83 -0.46 12.92
CA LYS A 120 5.94 0.47 12.70
C LYS A 120 6.72 0.10 11.46
N ALA A 121 6.54 0.87 10.39
CA ALA A 121 7.27 0.76 9.14
C ALA A 121 7.57 2.16 8.60
N ARG A 122 8.56 2.27 7.72
CA ARG A 122 8.99 3.55 7.15
C ARG A 122 9.11 3.44 5.63
N ILE A 123 8.76 4.53 4.96
CA ILE A 123 8.99 4.73 3.54
C ILE A 123 10.48 4.99 3.33
N VAL A 124 11.09 4.19 2.45
CA VAL A 124 12.53 4.23 2.13
C VAL A 124 12.80 4.63 0.67
N ALA A 125 11.78 4.71 -0.16
CA ALA A 125 11.88 5.28 -1.50
C ALA A 125 10.52 5.80 -1.97
N VAL A 126 10.57 6.82 -2.82
CA VAL A 126 9.39 7.46 -3.44
C VAL A 126 9.56 7.50 -4.94
N GLN A 127 8.50 7.11 -5.65
CA GLN A 127 8.30 7.33 -7.08
C GLN A 127 6.99 8.10 -7.26
N GLU A 128 7.00 9.17 -8.04
CA GLU A 128 5.83 9.95 -8.38
C GLU A 128 5.25 9.51 -9.73
N ARG A 129 3.92 9.47 -9.79
CA ARG A 129 3.11 9.19 -10.99
C ARG A 129 2.11 10.31 -11.20
N HIS A 130 2.41 11.23 -12.09
CA HIS A 130 1.55 12.39 -12.40
C HIS A 130 0.45 12.04 -13.42
N HIS A 131 -0.16 10.85 -13.28
CA HIS A 131 -1.18 10.33 -14.19
C HIS A 131 -2.16 9.43 -13.42
N PRO A 132 -3.46 9.49 -13.70
CA PRO A 132 -4.43 8.57 -13.11
C PRO A 132 -4.07 7.11 -13.42
N THR A 133 -3.98 6.29 -12.39
CA THR A 133 -3.66 4.85 -12.51
C THR A 133 -4.91 3.98 -12.39
N TYR A 134 -6.06 4.59 -12.11
CA TYR A 134 -7.35 3.92 -11.96
C TYR A 134 -8.39 4.53 -12.87
N THR A 135 -9.32 3.68 -13.32
CA THR A 135 -10.53 4.05 -14.01
C THR A 135 -11.71 3.42 -13.26
N PHE A 136 -12.81 4.15 -13.11
CA PHE A 136 -13.99 3.59 -12.46
C PHE A 136 -14.72 2.66 -13.43
N ALA A 137 -14.60 1.34 -13.23
CA ALA A 137 -15.33 0.36 -14.00
C ALA A 137 -16.76 0.24 -13.46
N THR A 138 -17.73 0.17 -14.37
CA THR A 138 -19.15 0.01 -14.03
C THR A 138 -19.57 -1.44 -14.12
N ALA A 139 -20.58 -1.84 -13.35
CA ALA A 139 -21.25 -3.13 -13.55
C ALA A 139 -21.87 -3.24 -14.96
N PRO A 140 -22.11 -4.45 -15.48
CA PRO A 140 -22.80 -4.66 -16.76
C PRO A 140 -24.19 -4.01 -16.79
N ALA A 141 -24.58 -3.45 -17.94
CA ALA A 141 -25.82 -2.72 -18.18
C ALA A 141 -26.00 -1.43 -17.36
N SER A 142 -24.90 -0.84 -16.86
CA SER A 142 -24.93 0.40 -16.08
C SER A 142 -25.24 1.64 -16.96
N SER A 143 -26.01 2.57 -16.40
CA SER A 143 -26.27 3.89 -16.99
C SER A 143 -25.22 4.94 -16.62
N ILE A 144 -24.29 4.64 -15.71
CA ILE A 144 -23.28 5.56 -15.19
C ILE A 144 -22.32 5.97 -16.32
N ARG A 145 -22.04 7.28 -16.44
CA ARG A 145 -21.15 7.87 -17.45
C ARG A 145 -20.08 8.76 -16.87
N THR A 146 -20.38 9.43 -15.75
CA THR A 146 -19.49 10.39 -15.07
C THR A 146 -19.48 10.13 -13.57
N ALA A 147 -18.61 10.82 -12.83
CA ALA A 147 -18.54 10.69 -11.38
C ALA A 147 -19.77 11.30 -10.66
N GLU A 148 -20.43 12.27 -11.26
CA GLU A 148 -21.68 12.86 -10.76
C GLU A 148 -22.83 11.83 -10.72
N ASP A 149 -22.81 10.83 -11.61
CA ASP A 149 -23.77 9.73 -11.65
C ASP A 149 -23.59 8.75 -10.46
N PHE A 150 -22.56 8.92 -9.63
CA PHE A 150 -22.32 8.06 -8.47
C PHE A 150 -23.33 8.29 -7.35
N LYS A 151 -24.07 9.40 -7.37
CA LYS A 151 -25.09 9.68 -6.35
C LYS A 151 -26.10 8.53 -6.23
N GLY A 152 -26.27 8.01 -5.00
CA GLY A 152 -27.14 6.87 -4.69
C GLY A 152 -26.60 5.51 -5.14
N LYS A 153 -25.39 5.40 -5.66
CA LYS A 153 -24.81 4.14 -6.16
C LYS A 153 -23.97 3.43 -5.10
N LYS A 154 -23.81 2.12 -5.30
CA LYS A 154 -22.93 1.28 -4.54
C LYS A 154 -21.53 1.31 -5.14
N ILE A 155 -20.57 1.81 -4.39
CA ILE A 155 -19.18 1.95 -4.83
C ILE A 155 -18.29 1.02 -4.02
N ALA A 156 -17.50 0.17 -4.69
CA ALA A 156 -16.50 -0.65 -4.02
C ALA A 156 -15.45 0.23 -3.35
N PHE A 157 -15.19 0.00 -2.08
CA PHE A 157 -14.32 0.82 -1.26
C PHE A 157 -13.34 -0.03 -0.47
N SER A 158 -12.04 0.20 -0.67
CA SER A 158 -10.98 -0.46 0.08
C SER A 158 -10.27 0.55 0.98
N GLN A 159 -10.58 0.51 2.27
CA GLN A 159 -10.13 1.51 3.25
C GLN A 159 -8.60 1.63 3.34
N GLY A 160 -7.86 0.53 3.25
CA GLY A 160 -6.40 0.47 3.41
C GLY A 160 -5.61 0.46 2.10
N GLN A 161 -6.20 0.88 0.98
CA GLN A 161 -5.59 0.81 -0.35
C GLN A 161 -5.85 2.08 -1.16
N ALA A 162 -5.03 2.32 -2.19
CA ALA A 162 -5.15 3.45 -3.12
C ALA A 162 -6.57 3.62 -3.68
N GLN A 163 -7.22 2.52 -4.03
CA GLN A 163 -8.57 2.52 -4.58
C GLN A 163 -9.59 3.22 -3.65
N GLY A 164 -9.45 3.10 -2.33
CA GLY A 164 -10.31 3.81 -1.39
C GLY A 164 -10.13 5.33 -1.47
N VAL A 165 -8.89 5.80 -1.46
CA VAL A 165 -8.60 7.25 -1.55
C VAL A 165 -8.98 7.82 -2.91
N VAL A 166 -8.78 7.07 -3.99
CA VAL A 166 -9.24 7.48 -5.33
C VAL A 166 -10.76 7.69 -5.33
N VAL A 167 -11.54 6.83 -4.67
CA VAL A 167 -12.99 7.04 -4.49
C VAL A 167 -13.26 8.34 -3.72
N LEU A 168 -12.63 8.54 -2.57
CA LEU A 168 -12.87 9.75 -1.76
C LEU A 168 -12.52 11.03 -2.52
N ARG A 169 -11.39 11.05 -3.23
CA ARG A 169 -10.98 12.20 -4.06
C ARG A 169 -11.97 12.43 -5.22
N ALA A 170 -12.44 11.36 -5.87
CA ALA A 170 -13.41 11.48 -6.96
C ALA A 170 -14.76 12.01 -6.46
N LEU A 171 -15.27 11.54 -5.33
CA LEU A 171 -16.48 12.05 -4.70
C LEU A 171 -16.34 13.54 -4.34
N LYS A 172 -15.25 13.91 -3.67
CA LYS A 172 -14.99 15.32 -3.33
C LYS A 172 -14.95 16.22 -4.56
N LYS A 173 -14.33 15.75 -5.65
CA LYS A 173 -14.27 16.49 -6.92
C LYS A 173 -15.62 16.61 -7.60
N ALA A 174 -16.45 15.57 -7.55
CA ALA A 174 -17.82 15.59 -8.06
C ALA A 174 -18.80 16.35 -7.16
N GLY A 175 -18.34 16.95 -6.05
CA GLY A 175 -19.20 17.65 -5.09
C GLY A 175 -20.12 16.72 -4.29
N LEU A 176 -19.77 15.43 -4.18
CA LEU A 176 -20.53 14.42 -3.45
C LEU A 176 -19.90 14.17 -2.08
N ALA A 177 -20.75 14.10 -1.06
CA ALA A 177 -20.37 13.63 0.26
C ALA A 177 -20.35 12.09 0.31
N ASN A 178 -19.62 11.50 1.26
CA ASN A 178 -19.62 10.05 1.47
C ASN A 178 -21.03 9.49 1.75
N SER A 179 -21.92 10.32 2.33
CA SER A 179 -23.33 10.00 2.58
C SER A 179 -24.22 10.02 1.33
N ASP A 180 -23.77 10.60 0.23
CA ASP A 180 -24.49 10.60 -1.04
C ASP A 180 -24.39 9.29 -1.81
N VAL A 181 -23.51 8.38 -1.36
CA VAL A 181 -23.23 7.08 -2.00
C VAL A 181 -23.26 5.96 -0.94
N GLN A 182 -23.32 4.72 -1.40
CA GLN A 182 -23.14 3.56 -0.54
C GLN A 182 -21.73 2.99 -0.73
N LEU A 183 -20.80 3.30 0.18
CA LEU A 183 -19.47 2.71 0.19
C LEU A 183 -19.56 1.26 0.66
N VAL A 184 -19.24 0.31 -0.23
CA VAL A 184 -19.24 -1.13 0.08
C VAL A 184 -17.81 -1.55 0.39
N ALA A 185 -17.53 -1.79 1.67
CA ALA A 185 -16.21 -2.14 2.15
C ALA A 185 -15.79 -3.54 1.65
N LEU A 186 -14.79 -3.59 0.80
CA LEU A 186 -14.25 -4.80 0.17
C LEU A 186 -12.72 -4.67 0.00
N PRO A 187 -11.94 -5.74 0.11
CA PRO A 187 -10.57 -5.76 -0.41
C PRO A 187 -10.58 -5.54 -1.92
N SER A 188 -9.58 -4.83 -2.47
CA SER A 188 -9.53 -4.55 -3.92
C SER A 188 -9.47 -5.81 -4.78
N THR A 189 -8.96 -6.91 -4.26
CA THR A 189 -8.95 -8.23 -4.92
C THR A 189 -10.35 -8.79 -5.20
N GLN A 190 -11.39 -8.28 -4.50
CA GLN A 190 -12.79 -8.68 -4.68
C GLN A 190 -13.57 -7.74 -5.60
N PHE A 191 -13.00 -6.60 -6.02
CA PHE A 191 -13.71 -5.60 -6.82
C PHE A 191 -14.24 -6.16 -8.14
N LEU A 192 -13.43 -6.96 -8.83
CA LEU A 192 -13.82 -7.61 -10.08
C LEU A 192 -15.06 -8.48 -9.89
N THR A 193 -15.05 -9.38 -8.91
CA THR A 193 -16.17 -10.28 -8.60
C THR A 193 -17.40 -9.50 -8.16
N ALA A 194 -17.23 -8.43 -7.37
CA ALA A 194 -18.33 -7.59 -6.91
C ALA A 194 -19.02 -6.84 -8.07
N LEU A 195 -18.26 -6.37 -9.07
CA LEU A 195 -18.81 -5.79 -10.31
C LEU A 195 -19.56 -6.84 -11.13
N GLN A 196 -18.96 -8.02 -11.33
CA GLN A 196 -19.55 -9.13 -12.11
C GLN A 196 -20.89 -9.58 -11.54
N SER A 197 -20.96 -9.70 -10.21
CA SER A 197 -22.18 -10.12 -9.48
C SER A 197 -23.16 -8.96 -9.22
N LYS A 198 -22.84 -7.74 -9.67
CA LYS A 198 -23.63 -6.52 -9.40
C LYS A 198 -23.83 -6.23 -7.90
N GLN A 199 -22.93 -6.71 -7.07
CA GLN A 199 -22.87 -6.33 -5.65
C GLN A 199 -22.54 -4.86 -5.47
N VAL A 200 -21.75 -4.30 -6.41
CA VAL A 200 -21.46 -2.88 -6.53
C VAL A 200 -21.80 -2.39 -7.95
N ASP A 201 -22.12 -1.11 -8.06
CA ASP A 201 -22.40 -0.46 -9.35
C ASP A 201 -21.10 0.03 -10.03
N VAL A 202 -20.09 0.38 -9.21
CA VAL A 202 -18.82 0.98 -9.64
C VAL A 202 -17.68 0.48 -8.77
N ALA A 203 -16.50 0.27 -9.38
CA ALA A 203 -15.25 0.01 -8.67
C ALA A 203 -14.05 0.65 -9.40
N PRO A 204 -13.08 1.25 -8.70
CA PRO A 204 -11.83 1.70 -9.30
C PRO A 204 -10.94 0.49 -9.62
N LEU A 205 -10.67 0.26 -10.90
CA LEU A 205 -9.79 -0.78 -11.42
C LEU A 205 -8.55 -0.15 -12.05
N GLY A 206 -7.38 -0.71 -11.73
CA GLY A 206 -6.13 -0.41 -12.42
C GLY A 206 -5.86 -1.41 -13.55
N GLU A 207 -4.91 -1.08 -14.42
CA GLU A 207 -4.44 -1.97 -15.47
C GLU A 207 -3.52 -3.09 -14.89
N PRO A 208 -3.52 -4.29 -15.44
CA PRO A 208 -4.30 -4.77 -16.59
C PRO A 208 -5.70 -5.32 -16.25
N THR A 209 -6.13 -5.21 -14.99
CA THR A 209 -7.44 -5.76 -14.54
C THR A 209 -8.61 -5.08 -15.24
N LEU A 210 -8.54 -3.76 -15.46
CA LEU A 210 -9.53 -3.01 -16.22
C LEU A 210 -9.70 -3.56 -17.64
N THR A 211 -8.57 -3.75 -18.35
CA THR A 211 -8.57 -4.32 -19.71
C THR A 211 -9.23 -5.69 -19.75
N LYS A 212 -8.84 -6.59 -18.85
CA LYS A 212 -9.44 -7.95 -18.76
C LYS A 212 -10.95 -7.88 -18.52
N TYR A 213 -11.38 -6.99 -17.61
CA TYR A 213 -12.80 -6.80 -17.29
C TYR A 213 -13.58 -6.28 -18.48
N LEU A 214 -13.12 -5.23 -19.14
CA LEU A 214 -13.81 -4.62 -20.27
C LEU A 214 -13.82 -5.51 -21.52
N THR A 215 -12.77 -6.30 -21.76
CA THR A 215 -12.75 -7.31 -22.82
C THR A 215 -13.86 -8.35 -22.63
N GLN A 216 -14.12 -8.75 -21.39
CA GLN A 216 -15.14 -9.76 -21.08
C GLN A 216 -16.56 -9.18 -21.03
N TYR A 217 -16.75 -8.01 -20.39
CA TYR A 217 -18.08 -7.48 -20.06
C TYR A 217 -18.45 -6.19 -20.80
N GLY A 218 -17.58 -5.65 -21.64
CA GLY A 218 -17.88 -4.43 -22.40
C GLY A 218 -19.07 -4.60 -23.35
N LYS A 219 -19.21 -5.77 -23.98
CA LYS A 219 -20.38 -6.12 -24.81
C LYS A 219 -21.70 -6.17 -24.03
N ASP A 220 -21.62 -6.43 -22.73
CA ASP A 220 -22.76 -6.46 -21.81
C ASP A 220 -23.05 -5.08 -21.19
N GLY A 221 -22.41 -4.03 -21.70
CA GLY A 221 -22.64 -2.64 -21.29
C GLY A 221 -21.80 -2.18 -20.09
N ALA A 222 -20.82 -2.98 -19.63
CA ALA A 222 -19.80 -2.49 -18.71
C ALA A 222 -18.88 -1.48 -19.41
N ARG A 223 -18.43 -0.47 -18.68
CA ARG A 223 -17.57 0.59 -19.23
C ARG A 223 -16.59 1.14 -18.21
N GLY A 224 -15.57 1.82 -18.69
CA GLY A 224 -14.73 2.67 -17.89
C GLY A 224 -15.29 4.09 -17.85
N VAL A 225 -15.39 4.65 -16.65
CA VAL A 225 -15.63 6.08 -16.41
C VAL A 225 -14.29 6.70 -16.09
N PRO A 226 -13.72 7.54 -16.97
CA PRO A 226 -12.43 8.17 -16.75
C PRO A 226 -12.45 9.04 -15.50
N THR A 227 -11.31 9.17 -14.87
CA THR A 227 -11.07 10.11 -13.78
C THR A 227 -9.73 10.79 -14.01
N ASP A 228 -9.59 12.02 -13.58
CA ASP A 228 -8.32 12.74 -13.51
C ASP A 228 -7.73 12.73 -12.08
N VAL A 229 -8.33 11.94 -11.20
CA VAL A 229 -7.81 11.73 -9.84
C VAL A 229 -6.53 10.94 -9.92
N VAL A 230 -5.46 11.54 -9.41
CA VAL A 230 -4.13 10.94 -9.35
C VAL A 230 -3.95 10.27 -7.98
N ASP A 231 -3.35 9.08 -7.98
CA ASP A 231 -2.68 8.48 -6.84
C ASP A 231 -1.18 8.65 -7.07
N LEU A 232 -0.64 9.77 -6.57
CA LEU A 232 0.67 10.27 -6.95
C LEU A 232 1.81 9.30 -6.61
N LEU A 233 1.75 8.67 -5.41
CA LEU A 233 2.90 8.00 -4.85
C LEU A 233 2.90 6.48 -5.10
N THR A 234 4.04 5.98 -5.52
CA THR A 234 4.46 4.59 -5.33
C THR A 234 5.67 4.61 -4.41
N VAL A 235 5.62 3.84 -3.34
CA VAL A 235 6.67 3.84 -2.32
C VAL A 235 7.26 2.45 -2.13
N LEU A 236 8.57 2.39 -1.79
CA LEU A 236 9.12 1.26 -1.06
C LEU A 236 9.05 1.57 0.42
N TRP A 237 8.71 0.57 1.22
CA TRP A 237 8.64 0.69 2.67
C TRP A 237 9.04 -0.61 3.36
N ALA A 238 9.55 -0.47 4.58
CA ALA A 238 10.12 -1.57 5.34
C ALA A 238 9.78 -1.43 6.84
N PRO A 239 9.64 -2.55 7.58
CA PRO A 239 9.48 -2.52 9.03
C PRO A 239 10.65 -1.82 9.72
N LEU A 240 10.37 -1.08 10.77
CA LEU A 240 11.40 -0.39 11.54
C LEU A 240 12.46 -1.34 12.10
N GLU A 241 12.09 -2.57 12.47
CA GLU A 241 13.05 -3.59 12.93
C GLU A 241 14.05 -3.99 11.84
N VAL A 242 13.65 -3.99 10.57
CA VAL A 242 14.54 -4.23 9.42
C VAL A 242 15.50 -3.06 9.23
N LEU A 243 15.01 -1.83 9.40
CA LEU A 243 15.80 -0.61 9.22
C LEU A 243 16.74 -0.33 10.40
N ASN A 244 16.51 -0.95 11.55
CA ASN A 244 17.37 -0.89 12.74
C ASN A 244 18.43 -1.99 12.75
N ASP A 245 18.35 -3.00 11.90
CA ASP A 245 19.42 -3.96 11.64
C ASP A 245 20.39 -3.37 10.60
N PRO A 246 21.65 -3.06 10.94
CA PRO A 246 22.58 -2.41 10.03
C PRO A 246 22.83 -3.20 8.75
N ALA A 247 22.87 -4.55 8.82
CA ALA A 247 23.08 -5.39 7.65
C ALA A 247 21.87 -5.34 6.71
N LYS A 248 20.66 -5.46 7.26
CA LYS A 248 19.42 -5.34 6.46
C LYS A 248 19.21 -3.92 5.94
N ALA A 249 19.50 -2.88 6.73
CA ALA A 249 19.42 -1.49 6.27
C ALA A 249 20.34 -1.22 5.07
N ALA A 250 21.58 -1.76 5.08
CA ALA A 250 22.50 -1.69 3.94
C ALA A 250 21.95 -2.44 2.72
N ALA A 251 21.29 -3.59 2.91
CA ALA A 251 20.65 -4.34 1.84
C ALA A 251 19.43 -3.59 1.27
N VAL A 252 18.59 -2.99 2.11
CA VAL A 252 17.45 -2.15 1.69
C VAL A 252 17.96 -0.94 0.90
N ARG A 253 19.04 -0.28 1.35
CA ARG A 253 19.67 0.82 0.61
C ARG A 253 20.08 0.40 -0.81
N SER A 254 20.73 -0.76 -0.92
CA SER A 254 21.13 -1.31 -2.22
C SER A 254 19.90 -1.66 -3.07
N TYR A 255 18.86 -2.20 -2.44
CA TYR A 255 17.60 -2.53 -3.13
C TYR A 255 16.87 -1.30 -3.66
N VAL A 256 16.83 -0.18 -2.93
CA VAL A 256 16.27 1.11 -3.39
C VAL A 256 16.91 1.53 -4.72
N THR A 257 18.23 1.45 -4.83
CA THR A 257 18.97 1.77 -6.07
C THR A 257 18.53 0.86 -7.22
N LEU A 258 18.52 -0.46 -7.01
CA LEU A 258 18.15 -1.44 -8.02
C LEU A 258 16.67 -1.35 -8.43
N TRP A 259 15.78 -1.08 -7.48
CA TRP A 259 14.38 -0.84 -7.78
C TRP A 259 14.19 0.35 -8.72
N ALA A 260 14.83 1.47 -8.43
CA ALA A 260 14.73 2.66 -9.27
C ALA A 260 15.31 2.41 -10.69
N GLN A 261 16.45 1.72 -10.77
CA GLN A 261 17.06 1.31 -12.05
C GLN A 261 16.15 0.35 -12.83
N GLY A 262 15.52 -0.62 -12.17
CA GLY A 262 14.57 -1.54 -12.79
C GLY A 262 13.33 -0.83 -13.35
N VAL A 263 12.80 0.16 -12.63
CA VAL A 263 11.68 0.99 -13.10
C VAL A 263 12.10 1.83 -14.32
N ALA A 264 13.27 2.44 -14.29
CA ALA A 264 13.79 3.23 -15.42
C ALA A 264 14.05 2.33 -16.64
N TRP A 265 14.64 1.15 -16.44
CA TRP A 265 14.85 0.17 -17.49
C TRP A 265 13.53 -0.26 -18.15
N ALA A 266 12.50 -0.57 -17.37
CA ALA A 266 11.20 -0.98 -17.90
C ALA A 266 10.54 0.10 -18.76
N TRP A 267 10.73 1.37 -18.43
CA TRP A 267 10.29 2.49 -19.24
C TRP A 267 11.05 2.60 -20.56
N ASP A 268 12.38 2.59 -20.49
CA ASP A 268 13.24 2.76 -21.65
C ASP A 268 13.26 1.53 -22.58
N ASN A 269 12.88 0.35 -22.07
CA ASN A 269 12.81 -0.92 -22.81
C ASN A 269 11.37 -1.46 -22.83
N SER A 270 10.43 -0.62 -23.19
CA SER A 270 8.98 -0.89 -23.09
C SER A 270 8.54 -2.15 -23.83
N ASP A 271 9.13 -2.51 -24.98
CA ASP A 271 8.80 -3.75 -25.70
C ASP A 271 9.15 -5.01 -24.89
N GLN A 272 10.35 -5.02 -24.29
CA GLN A 272 10.80 -6.14 -23.44
C GLN A 272 9.96 -6.21 -22.16
N TRP A 273 9.60 -5.05 -21.60
CA TRP A 273 8.72 -4.98 -20.44
C TRP A 273 7.31 -5.48 -20.75
N ILE A 274 6.75 -5.12 -21.90
CA ILE A 274 5.45 -5.62 -22.35
C ILE A 274 5.47 -7.13 -22.44
N ASP A 275 6.46 -7.71 -23.09
CA ASP A 275 6.58 -9.16 -23.22
C ASP A 275 6.74 -9.84 -21.86
N ALA A 276 7.65 -9.36 -21.00
CA ALA A 276 7.97 -10.00 -19.74
C ALA A 276 6.83 -9.90 -18.72
N TYR A 277 6.22 -8.73 -18.60
CA TYR A 277 5.21 -8.47 -17.59
C TYR A 277 3.79 -8.62 -18.11
N TYR A 278 3.38 -7.82 -19.12
CA TYR A 278 1.99 -7.81 -19.54
C TYR A 278 1.57 -9.11 -20.25
N VAL A 279 2.43 -9.63 -21.12
CA VAL A 279 2.11 -10.85 -21.87
C VAL A 279 2.36 -12.10 -21.02
N LYS A 280 3.60 -12.33 -20.56
CA LYS A 280 3.98 -13.59 -19.89
C LYS A 280 3.48 -13.70 -18.47
N ASP A 281 3.52 -12.62 -17.67
CA ASP A 281 3.09 -12.65 -16.27
C ASP A 281 1.60 -12.39 -16.13
N GLN A 282 1.08 -11.35 -16.81
CA GLN A 282 -0.30 -10.92 -16.68
C GLN A 282 -1.28 -11.55 -17.67
N GLY A 283 -0.80 -12.17 -18.75
CA GLY A 283 -1.63 -12.88 -19.73
C GLY A 283 -2.55 -11.96 -20.55
N VAL A 284 -2.16 -10.71 -20.82
CA VAL A 284 -2.85 -9.83 -21.78
C VAL A 284 -2.17 -9.89 -23.14
N SER A 285 -2.87 -9.46 -24.20
CA SER A 285 -2.27 -9.40 -25.53
C SER A 285 -1.13 -8.37 -25.61
N ALA A 286 -0.17 -8.55 -26.51
CA ALA A 286 0.88 -7.56 -26.73
C ALA A 286 0.33 -6.20 -27.15
N ALA A 287 -0.77 -6.19 -27.92
CA ALA A 287 -1.46 -4.96 -28.33
C ALA A 287 -2.06 -4.21 -27.12
N ASP A 288 -2.70 -4.94 -26.19
CA ASP A 288 -3.21 -4.36 -24.95
C ASP A 288 -2.07 -3.88 -24.06
N GLY A 289 -0.99 -4.66 -23.94
CA GLY A 289 0.21 -4.28 -23.21
C GLY A 289 0.81 -2.96 -23.74
N ARG A 290 0.88 -2.80 -25.07
CA ARG A 290 1.33 -1.56 -25.73
C ARG A 290 0.40 -0.40 -25.39
N ARG A 291 -0.92 -0.56 -25.59
CA ARG A 291 -1.93 0.46 -25.26
C ARG A 291 -1.83 0.91 -23.80
N ILE A 292 -1.62 -0.05 -22.88
CA ILE A 292 -1.46 0.25 -21.45
C ILE A 292 -0.21 1.09 -21.23
N VAL A 293 0.94 0.67 -21.74
CA VAL A 293 2.22 1.36 -21.55
C VAL A 293 2.18 2.76 -22.16
N ASP A 294 1.60 2.92 -23.35
CA ASP A 294 1.47 4.21 -24.03
C ASP A 294 0.52 5.19 -23.28
N SER A 295 -0.36 4.68 -22.42
CA SER A 295 -1.23 5.49 -21.56
C SER A 295 -0.57 5.95 -20.26
N LEU A 296 0.60 5.40 -19.89
CA LEU A 296 1.27 5.74 -18.64
C LEU A 296 2.09 7.03 -18.79
N ALA A 297 2.25 7.75 -17.68
CA ALA A 297 3.24 8.81 -17.58
C ALA A 297 4.61 8.25 -17.14
N LYS A 298 5.67 8.91 -17.61
CA LYS A 298 7.06 8.57 -17.24
C LYS A 298 7.22 8.65 -15.72
N PRO A 299 7.75 7.60 -15.06
CA PRO A 299 7.99 7.62 -13.62
C PRO A 299 9.02 8.68 -13.25
N ARG A 300 8.82 9.35 -12.12
CA ARG A 300 9.72 10.38 -11.59
C ARG A 300 10.17 10.01 -10.18
N PHE A 301 11.43 10.27 -9.89
CA PHE A 301 12.04 10.04 -8.58
C PHE A 301 12.45 11.39 -7.99
N PRO A 302 11.79 11.85 -6.91
CA PRO A 302 12.14 13.12 -6.28
C PRO A 302 13.45 12.97 -5.49
N ALA A 303 14.34 13.96 -5.63
CA ALA A 303 15.56 14.05 -4.83
C ALA A 303 15.28 14.56 -3.41
N ASN A 304 14.22 15.36 -3.24
CA ASN A 304 13.68 15.84 -1.98
C ASN A 304 12.23 15.39 -1.84
N TRP A 305 11.82 14.96 -0.65
CA TRP A 305 10.51 14.37 -0.42
C TRP A 305 9.47 15.33 0.14
N ASP A 306 9.76 16.61 0.28
CA ASP A 306 8.83 17.56 0.93
C ASP A 306 7.47 17.59 0.23
N ASN A 307 7.41 17.60 -1.10
CA ASN A 307 6.17 17.54 -1.86
C ASN A 307 5.44 16.19 -1.69
N ALA A 308 6.18 15.09 -1.68
CA ALA A 308 5.61 13.76 -1.44
C ALA A 308 5.03 13.64 -0.02
N ILE A 309 5.71 14.20 0.97
CA ILE A 309 5.24 14.26 2.36
C ILE A 309 3.98 15.12 2.47
N ALA A 310 3.94 16.29 1.80
CA ALA A 310 2.76 17.15 1.79
C ALA A 310 1.56 16.43 1.15
N TRP A 311 1.75 15.75 0.02
CA TRP A 311 0.72 14.95 -0.63
C TRP A 311 0.21 13.82 0.27
N GLU A 312 1.12 13.15 0.95
CA GLU A 312 0.78 12.05 1.86
C GLU A 312 0.01 12.56 3.08
N GLN A 313 0.32 13.79 3.57
CA GLN A 313 -0.45 14.44 4.64
C GLN A 313 -1.87 14.75 4.19
N GLU A 314 -2.06 15.31 2.99
CA GLU A 314 -3.40 15.54 2.42
C GLU A 314 -4.19 14.24 2.30
N THR A 315 -3.51 13.14 1.94
CA THR A 315 -4.11 11.81 1.86
C THR A 315 -4.56 11.31 3.23
N ALA A 316 -3.70 11.43 4.23
CA ALA A 316 -4.02 11.04 5.61
C ALA A 316 -5.16 11.89 6.20
N ASP A 317 -5.15 13.20 5.94
CA ASP A 317 -6.20 14.12 6.39
C ASP A 317 -7.56 13.75 5.74
N LEU A 318 -7.60 13.46 4.45
CA LEU A 318 -8.80 13.00 3.75
C LEU A 318 -9.34 11.68 4.33
N MET A 319 -8.46 10.75 4.65
CA MET A 319 -8.85 9.50 5.32
C MET A 319 -9.38 9.75 6.74
N ALA A 320 -8.79 10.69 7.48
CA ALA A 320 -9.23 11.05 8.83
C ALA A 320 -10.59 11.79 8.80
N GLU A 321 -10.81 12.70 7.83
CA GLU A 321 -12.11 13.35 7.59
C GLU A 321 -13.21 12.32 7.32
N GLY A 322 -12.87 11.24 6.60
CA GLY A 322 -13.77 10.12 6.34
C GLY A 322 -13.97 9.18 7.53
N GLY A 323 -13.26 9.37 8.64
CA GLY A 323 -13.33 8.49 9.83
C GLY A 323 -12.62 7.13 9.64
N PHE A 324 -11.75 7.00 8.64
CA PHE A 324 -11.07 5.73 8.30
C PHE A 324 -9.76 5.52 9.06
N VAL A 325 -9.11 6.60 9.48
CA VAL A 325 -7.90 6.57 10.31
C VAL A 325 -7.96 7.73 11.34
N PRO A 326 -7.24 7.67 12.46
CA PRO A 326 -7.05 8.84 13.31
C PRO A 326 -6.22 9.90 12.59
N LYS A 327 -6.28 11.15 13.05
CA LYS A 327 -5.32 12.18 12.61
C LYS A 327 -3.91 11.77 12.98
N LEU A 328 -2.98 11.86 12.05
CA LEU A 328 -1.56 11.54 12.25
C LEU A 328 -0.65 12.47 11.46
N ASP A 329 0.57 12.67 11.93
CA ASP A 329 1.65 13.36 11.22
C ASP A 329 2.41 12.35 10.37
N VAL A 330 2.28 12.46 9.05
CA VAL A 330 2.90 11.52 8.11
C VAL A 330 4.41 11.70 7.98
N LYS A 331 5.00 12.79 8.49
CA LYS A 331 6.47 12.99 8.45
C LYS A 331 7.20 11.82 9.08
N THR A 332 6.63 11.23 10.12
CA THR A 332 7.19 10.07 10.81
C THR A 332 7.16 8.78 9.98
N LEU A 333 6.41 8.75 8.88
CA LEU A 333 6.38 7.60 7.96
C LEU A 333 7.60 7.54 7.05
N PHE A 334 8.36 8.62 6.90
CA PHE A 334 9.47 8.72 5.95
C PHE A 334 10.82 8.60 6.67
N ASP A 335 11.62 7.60 6.28
CA ASP A 335 13.01 7.51 6.72
C ASP A 335 13.90 8.35 5.79
N ARG A 336 14.11 9.61 6.17
CA ARG A 336 14.87 10.55 5.35
C ARG A 336 16.35 10.19 5.19
N ARG A 337 16.87 9.17 5.88
CA ARG A 337 18.21 8.64 5.62
C ARG A 337 18.34 8.07 4.20
N PHE A 338 17.22 7.67 3.59
CA PHE A 338 17.14 7.14 2.23
C PHE A 338 16.79 8.20 1.17
N GLU A 339 16.52 9.44 1.58
CA GLU A 339 16.10 10.52 0.69
C GLU A 339 17.12 10.73 -0.44
N GLY A 340 16.65 10.91 -1.66
CA GLY A 340 17.47 11.13 -2.83
C GLY A 340 18.17 9.91 -3.43
N LEU A 341 18.24 8.76 -2.74
CA LEU A 341 18.94 7.57 -3.24
C LEU A 341 18.36 7.05 -4.56
N ALA A 342 17.05 6.95 -4.66
CA ALA A 342 16.38 6.51 -5.88
C ALA A 342 16.61 7.49 -7.04
N ALA A 343 16.54 8.80 -6.77
CA ALA A 343 16.82 9.84 -7.77
C ALA A 343 18.26 9.82 -8.24
N ALA A 344 19.22 9.59 -7.35
CA ALA A 344 20.64 9.49 -7.70
C ALA A 344 20.94 8.25 -8.57
N ALA A 345 20.14 7.19 -8.44
CA ALA A 345 20.35 5.91 -9.13
C ALA A 345 19.88 5.89 -10.60
N VAL A 346 19.14 6.92 -11.04
CA VAL A 346 18.51 6.96 -12.37
C VAL A 346 19.03 8.13 -13.22
N PRO A 347 18.93 8.04 -14.56
CA PRO A 347 19.25 9.16 -15.45
C PRO A 347 18.43 10.42 -15.12
N ALA A 348 18.98 11.61 -15.44
CA ALA A 348 18.36 12.91 -15.15
C ALA A 348 16.90 12.99 -15.63
N GLY A 349 16.57 12.42 -16.79
CA GLY A 349 15.21 12.41 -17.32
C GLY A 349 14.16 11.65 -16.48
N PHE A 350 14.56 10.97 -15.40
CA PHE A 350 13.66 10.31 -14.44
C PHE A 350 13.60 11.04 -13.10
N ARG A 351 14.32 12.13 -12.90
CA ARG A 351 14.31 12.90 -11.67
C ARG A 351 13.15 13.89 -11.67
N ALA A 352 12.42 14.00 -10.55
CA ALA A 352 11.41 15.03 -10.41
C ALA A 352 12.08 16.40 -10.21
N GLY A 353 11.55 17.43 -10.88
CA GLY A 353 12.08 18.78 -10.78
C GLY A 353 13.38 19.03 -11.55
N ALA A 354 13.77 18.15 -12.49
CA ALA A 354 14.88 18.37 -13.42
C ALA A 354 14.39 19.06 -14.71
#